data_f0d66fd473ca9a3cddccf5e6f6cdc229
#
_entry.id   f0d66fd473ca9a3cddccf5e6f6cdc229
#
_cell.length_a   1.000
_cell.length_b   1.000
_cell.length_c   1.000
_cell.angle_alpha   90.00
_cell.angle_beta   90.00
_cell.angle_gamma   90.00
#
_symmetry.space_group_name_H-M   'P 1'
#
loop_
_entity.id
_entity.type
_entity.pdbx_description
1 polymer ?
#
loop_
_entity_poly.entity_id
_entity_poly.type
_entity_poly.pdbx_seq_one_letter_code
_entity_poly.pdbx_strand_id
1 'polypeptide(L)'
;MARTIAEIQNEILIEKGKQPSLNGLTESKTGIWKLWINIVATAIWVHEKIVEKNALISRPHTLNWYREQALNFHYGMPLDPDSSNGMSLIWKDGLYQFDTTGLTDTEIEDSKIIKHCAVSEIDLETVIKPNKEIEEIFSDYFHNKVGVVFIKVATVKDEKISRIDVPNELFAFKEYIAKIKDAGNQVYITSDQGDNLKLTLNVYIDPLSIYIDPKDIEYYQLKSLSRELTQEETDQLNHYVFNPRNGSLILNSEEFPVLDAVKDHLKNIEFNGAFVKTYLVDAIQKAQGVKIPILKKVETAWATNPGDEPENPADVTRIEYFIPNAGYFDMDTLQVEVNYIPYTFYRDKQ
;
A
#
# COMPACT_ATOMS: atom_id res chain seq x y z
N MET A 1 -13.08 8.11 20.84
CA MET A 1 -13.06 7.17 22.00
C MET A 1 -13.77 7.81 23.17
N ALA A 2 -14.65 7.06 23.80
CA ALA A 2 -15.29 7.52 25.05
C ALA A 2 -14.22 7.65 26.16
N ARG A 3 -14.36 8.67 26.99
CA ARG A 3 -13.49 8.90 28.15
C ARG A 3 -13.61 7.77 29.16
N THR A 4 -12.60 7.57 29.98
CA THR A 4 -12.67 6.64 31.13
C THR A 4 -13.46 7.28 32.28
N ILE A 5 -14.00 6.46 33.16
CA ILE A 5 -14.70 6.95 34.38
C ILE A 5 -13.78 7.86 35.20
N ALA A 6 -12.48 7.51 35.31
CA ALA A 6 -11.50 8.31 36.05
C ALA A 6 -11.24 9.68 35.42
N GLU A 7 -11.21 9.79 34.11
CA GLU A 7 -11.07 11.09 33.41
C GLU A 7 -12.28 11.96 33.65
N ILE A 8 -13.49 11.40 33.55
CA ILE A 8 -14.75 12.13 33.81
C ILE A 8 -14.80 12.59 35.26
N GLN A 9 -14.44 11.74 36.21
CA GLN A 9 -14.36 12.12 37.62
C GLN A 9 -13.38 13.28 37.85
N ASN A 10 -12.22 13.24 37.19
CA ASN A 10 -11.20 14.27 37.31
C ASN A 10 -11.69 15.61 36.75
N GLU A 11 -12.38 15.61 35.62
CA GLU A 11 -13.01 16.81 35.06
C GLU A 11 -14.07 17.41 36.01
N ILE A 12 -14.95 16.56 36.59
CA ILE A 12 -15.95 17.02 37.58
C ILE A 12 -15.26 17.63 38.81
N LEU A 13 -14.15 17.06 39.26
CA LEU A 13 -13.37 17.58 40.40
C LEU A 13 -12.73 18.93 40.07
N ILE A 14 -12.21 19.11 38.86
CA ILE A 14 -11.66 20.38 38.39
C ILE A 14 -12.76 21.45 38.37
N GLU A 15 -13.93 21.12 37.83
CA GLU A 15 -15.07 22.06 37.80
C GLU A 15 -15.58 22.38 39.20
N LYS A 16 -15.63 21.39 40.10
CA LYS A 16 -15.92 21.60 41.53
C LYS A 16 -14.97 22.63 42.14
N GLY A 17 -13.67 22.54 41.85
CA GLY A 17 -12.66 23.49 42.38
C GLY A 17 -12.85 24.93 41.93
N LYS A 18 -13.56 25.17 40.85
CA LYS A 18 -13.91 26.52 40.36
C LYS A 18 -15.12 27.14 41.10
N GLN A 19 -15.84 26.35 41.91
CA GLN A 19 -17.03 26.81 42.62
C GLN A 19 -16.68 27.11 44.08
N PRO A 20 -16.63 28.40 44.52
CA PRO A 20 -16.25 28.78 45.88
C PRO A 20 -17.11 28.15 46.97
N SER A 21 -18.42 27.95 46.69
CA SER A 21 -19.36 27.33 47.62
C SER A 21 -19.10 25.85 47.89
N LEU A 22 -18.30 25.18 47.07
CA LEU A 22 -17.97 23.74 47.20
C LEU A 22 -16.57 23.50 47.77
N ASN A 23 -15.77 24.55 48.00
CA ASN A 23 -14.41 24.44 48.50
C ASN A 23 -14.30 23.92 49.94
N GLY A 24 -15.35 24.01 50.73
CA GLY A 24 -15.41 23.51 52.12
C GLY A 24 -15.71 22.01 52.25
N LEU A 25 -15.92 21.30 51.14
CA LEU A 25 -16.19 19.87 51.18
C LEU A 25 -14.88 19.09 51.36
N THR A 26 -14.82 18.30 52.43
CA THR A 26 -13.63 17.50 52.80
C THR A 26 -13.33 16.43 51.71
N GLU A 27 -12.08 16.16 51.47
CA GLU A 27 -11.60 15.14 50.49
C GLU A 27 -11.70 13.69 50.97
N SER A 28 -12.55 13.39 51.94
CA SER A 28 -12.79 12.05 52.43
C SER A 28 -13.27 11.11 51.30
N LYS A 29 -12.65 9.93 51.18
CA LYS A 29 -13.05 8.91 50.19
C LYS A 29 -14.50 8.44 50.37
N THR A 30 -15.05 8.55 51.56
CA THR A 30 -16.42 8.13 51.91
C THR A 30 -17.42 9.27 51.95
N GLY A 31 -17.02 10.48 51.52
CA GLY A 31 -17.94 11.62 51.49
C GLY A 31 -19.10 11.41 50.50
N ILE A 32 -20.32 11.67 50.94
CA ILE A 32 -21.54 11.52 50.12
C ILE A 32 -21.40 12.20 48.76
N TRP A 33 -20.76 13.36 48.71
CA TRP A 33 -20.55 14.09 47.45
C TRP A 33 -19.62 13.33 46.46
N LYS A 34 -18.62 12.56 46.95
CA LYS A 34 -17.78 11.68 46.10
C LYS A 34 -18.56 10.52 45.55
N LEU A 35 -19.47 9.94 46.33
CA LEU A 35 -20.37 8.87 45.83
C LEU A 35 -21.28 9.42 44.72
N TRP A 36 -21.78 10.66 44.84
CA TRP A 36 -22.53 11.30 43.78
C TRP A 36 -21.68 11.55 42.53
N ILE A 37 -20.42 11.99 42.66
CA ILE A 37 -19.53 12.15 41.52
C ILE A 37 -19.31 10.80 40.82
N ASN A 38 -19.13 9.69 41.56
CA ASN A 38 -18.99 8.36 40.97
C ASN A 38 -20.25 7.95 40.21
N ILE A 39 -21.43 8.18 40.76
CA ILE A 39 -22.70 7.84 40.08
C ILE A 39 -22.85 8.67 38.80
N VAL A 40 -22.61 9.98 38.87
CA VAL A 40 -22.71 10.88 37.72
C VAL A 40 -21.68 10.54 36.67
N ALA A 41 -20.40 10.32 37.04
CA ALA A 41 -19.35 9.93 36.14
C ALA A 41 -19.64 8.60 35.43
N THR A 42 -20.18 7.61 36.16
CA THR A 42 -20.61 6.33 35.58
C THR A 42 -21.78 6.54 34.60
N ALA A 43 -22.76 7.36 34.93
CA ALA A 43 -23.86 7.67 34.03
C ALA A 43 -23.41 8.37 32.74
N ILE A 44 -22.49 9.33 32.86
CA ILE A 44 -21.88 10.00 31.70
C ILE A 44 -21.11 9.01 30.85
N TRP A 45 -20.29 8.13 31.47
CA TRP A 45 -19.53 7.09 30.77
C TRP A 45 -20.46 6.15 30.02
N VAL A 46 -21.54 5.68 30.63
CA VAL A 46 -22.54 4.84 29.97
C VAL A 46 -23.18 5.57 28.79
N HIS A 47 -23.52 6.86 28.97
CA HIS A 47 -24.09 7.68 27.91
C HIS A 47 -23.08 7.83 26.73
N GLU A 48 -21.82 8.16 27.00
CA GLU A 48 -20.80 8.28 25.97
C GLU A 48 -20.58 6.96 25.23
N LYS A 49 -20.61 5.82 25.94
CA LYS A 49 -20.56 4.50 25.32
C LYS A 49 -21.75 4.21 24.41
N ILE A 50 -22.96 4.62 24.81
CA ILE A 50 -24.15 4.49 23.98
C ILE A 50 -24.05 5.38 22.74
N VAL A 51 -23.58 6.63 22.88
CA VAL A 51 -23.37 7.56 21.75
C VAL A 51 -22.32 7.03 20.79
N GLU A 52 -21.16 6.55 21.29
CA GLU A 52 -20.10 5.95 20.49
C GLU A 52 -20.64 4.74 19.70
N LYS A 53 -21.37 3.85 20.37
CA LYS A 53 -22.01 2.69 19.75
C LYS A 53 -23.02 3.08 18.67
N ASN A 54 -23.91 4.03 18.97
CA ASN A 54 -24.91 4.48 18.01
C ASN A 54 -24.26 5.17 16.80
N ALA A 55 -23.20 5.97 17.02
CA ALA A 55 -22.44 6.58 15.95
C ALA A 55 -21.77 5.52 15.04
N LEU A 56 -21.30 4.41 15.62
CA LEU A 56 -20.71 3.31 14.87
C LEU A 56 -21.75 2.55 14.03
N ILE A 57 -22.93 2.26 14.63
CA ILE A 57 -24.04 1.54 13.96
C ILE A 57 -24.67 2.40 12.86
N SER A 58 -24.79 3.72 13.07
CA SER A 58 -25.38 4.65 12.10
C SER A 58 -24.39 5.14 11.05
N ARG A 59 -23.12 4.71 11.13
CA ARG A 59 -22.09 5.12 10.18
C ARG A 59 -22.41 4.52 8.80
N PRO A 60 -22.53 5.34 7.75
CA PRO A 60 -22.74 4.83 6.41
C PRO A 60 -21.54 3.97 5.99
N HIS A 61 -21.79 2.90 5.27
CA HIS A 61 -20.75 2.04 4.72
C HIS A 61 -20.02 2.77 3.58
N THR A 62 -19.03 3.57 3.96
CA THR A 62 -18.15 4.30 3.05
C THR A 62 -17.07 3.39 2.48
N LEU A 63 -16.37 3.85 1.43
CA LEU A 63 -15.20 3.13 0.89
C LEU A 63 -14.17 2.84 1.98
N ASN A 64 -13.97 3.79 2.90
CA ASN A 64 -13.07 3.62 4.03
C ASN A 64 -13.54 2.52 5.01
N TRP A 65 -14.85 2.38 5.20
CA TRP A 65 -15.41 1.28 6.00
C TRP A 65 -15.06 -0.09 5.38
N TYR A 66 -15.22 -0.26 4.06
CA TYR A 66 -14.84 -1.51 3.37
C TYR A 66 -13.34 -1.80 3.51
N ARG A 67 -12.50 -0.76 3.45
CA ARG A 67 -11.06 -0.89 3.68
C ARG A 67 -10.75 -1.36 5.11
N GLU A 68 -11.38 -0.77 6.11
CA GLU A 68 -11.24 -1.18 7.52
C GLU A 68 -11.70 -2.62 7.73
N GLN A 69 -12.83 -3.02 7.13
CA GLN A 69 -13.31 -4.40 7.21
C GLN A 69 -12.35 -5.39 6.55
N ALA A 70 -11.78 -5.05 5.42
CA ALA A 70 -10.78 -5.88 4.74
C ALA A 70 -9.54 -6.11 5.62
N LEU A 71 -8.99 -5.04 6.21
CA LEU A 71 -7.81 -5.11 7.08
C LEU A 71 -8.08 -5.83 8.42
N ASN A 72 -9.35 -5.91 8.85
CA ASN A 72 -9.78 -6.63 10.05
C ASN A 72 -10.37 -8.00 9.74
N PHE A 73 -10.19 -8.52 8.52
CA PHE A 73 -10.60 -9.87 8.18
C PHE A 73 -9.66 -10.89 8.80
N HIS A 74 -10.23 -11.90 9.46
CA HIS A 74 -9.51 -13.01 10.09
C HIS A 74 -9.76 -14.30 9.32
N TYR A 75 -8.72 -14.87 8.71
CA TYR A 75 -8.79 -16.14 8.02
C TYR A 75 -8.68 -17.31 9.02
N GLY A 76 -9.39 -18.40 8.72
CA GLY A 76 -9.44 -19.57 9.60
C GLY A 76 -10.52 -19.51 10.67
N MET A 77 -11.26 -18.40 10.77
CA MET A 77 -12.41 -18.26 11.65
C MET A 77 -13.71 -18.55 10.88
N PRO A 78 -14.56 -19.43 11.37
CA PRO A 78 -15.82 -19.75 10.69
C PRO A 78 -16.73 -18.53 10.59
N LEU A 79 -17.41 -18.40 9.45
CA LEU A 79 -18.40 -17.33 9.23
C LEU A 79 -19.78 -17.64 9.83
N ASP A 80 -19.96 -18.84 10.38
CA ASP A 80 -21.21 -19.29 10.98
C ASP A 80 -21.05 -19.45 12.49
N PRO A 81 -21.88 -18.75 13.31
CA PRO A 81 -21.80 -18.83 14.77
C PRO A 81 -22.18 -20.20 15.36
N ASP A 82 -22.88 -21.03 14.60
CA ASP A 82 -23.27 -22.38 15.06
C ASP A 82 -22.15 -23.42 14.94
N SER A 83 -21.00 -23.06 14.36
CA SER A 83 -19.84 -23.94 14.35
C SER A 83 -19.20 -24.01 15.75
N SER A 84 -19.10 -25.20 16.29
CA SER A 84 -18.82 -25.52 17.68
C SER A 84 -17.44 -25.17 18.26
N ASN A 85 -16.65 -24.31 17.61
CA ASN A 85 -15.26 -24.04 17.99
C ASN A 85 -14.95 -22.58 18.43
N GLY A 86 -15.96 -21.80 18.78
CA GLY A 86 -15.76 -20.60 19.59
C GLY A 86 -15.21 -19.35 18.88
N MET A 87 -14.66 -19.45 17.68
CA MET A 87 -14.10 -18.34 16.94
C MET A 87 -14.84 -18.15 15.63
N SER A 88 -15.92 -17.40 15.67
CA SER A 88 -16.78 -17.20 14.51
C SER A 88 -17.10 -15.73 14.31
N LEU A 89 -17.51 -15.39 13.10
CA LEU A 89 -18.11 -14.10 12.82
C LEU A 89 -19.47 -14.02 13.51
N ILE A 90 -19.57 -13.22 14.54
CA ILE A 90 -20.80 -13.05 15.34
C ILE A 90 -21.49 -11.73 15.00
N TRP A 91 -22.82 -11.74 15.05
CA TRP A 91 -23.63 -10.52 15.01
C TRP A 91 -23.79 -10.00 16.42
N LYS A 92 -23.07 -8.93 16.76
CA LYS A 92 -23.14 -8.32 18.08
C LYS A 92 -23.33 -6.81 17.94
N ASP A 93 -24.30 -6.29 18.66
CA ASP A 93 -24.54 -4.84 18.75
C ASP A 93 -24.86 -4.16 17.41
N GLY A 94 -25.45 -4.88 16.45
CA GLY A 94 -25.78 -4.36 15.13
C GLY A 94 -24.63 -4.38 14.12
N LEU A 95 -23.52 -5.07 14.44
CA LEU A 95 -22.35 -5.21 13.60
C LEU A 95 -21.87 -6.65 13.55
N TYR A 96 -21.31 -7.06 12.40
CA TYR A 96 -20.54 -8.30 12.31
C TYR A 96 -19.14 -8.07 12.89
N GLN A 97 -18.73 -8.91 13.81
CA GLN A 97 -17.43 -8.86 14.48
C GLN A 97 -16.86 -10.26 14.61
N PHE A 98 -15.56 -10.43 14.46
CA PHE A 98 -14.90 -11.69 14.80
C PHE A 98 -14.74 -11.80 16.31
N ASP A 99 -15.16 -12.92 16.87
CA ASP A 99 -14.91 -13.23 18.27
C ASP A 99 -13.49 -13.76 18.43
N THR A 100 -12.62 -12.90 18.95
CA THR A 100 -11.21 -13.22 19.21
C THR A 100 -10.95 -13.63 20.66
N THR A 101 -12.00 -13.89 21.44
CA THR A 101 -11.90 -14.25 22.85
C THR A 101 -11.13 -15.55 23.01
N GLY A 102 -10.03 -15.50 23.77
CA GLY A 102 -9.18 -16.66 24.04
C GLY A 102 -7.99 -16.84 23.09
N LEU A 103 -7.84 -15.96 22.08
CA LEU A 103 -6.65 -15.91 21.24
C LEU A 103 -5.57 -15.01 21.86
N THR A 104 -4.33 -15.35 21.58
CA THR A 104 -3.18 -14.46 21.86
C THR A 104 -3.09 -13.36 20.78
N ASP A 105 -2.42 -12.25 21.11
CA ASP A 105 -2.22 -11.14 20.18
C ASP A 105 -1.50 -11.60 18.89
N THR A 106 -0.59 -12.59 19.01
CA THR A 106 0.11 -13.17 17.86
C THR A 106 -0.84 -13.94 16.95
N GLU A 107 -1.68 -14.81 17.51
CA GLU A 107 -2.67 -15.57 16.73
C GLU A 107 -3.69 -14.64 16.03
N ILE A 108 -4.09 -13.56 16.72
CA ILE A 108 -4.97 -12.54 16.14
C ILE A 108 -4.29 -11.87 14.95
N GLU A 109 -3.02 -11.48 15.08
CA GLU A 109 -2.32 -10.79 14.00
C GLU A 109 -1.96 -11.72 12.83
N ASP A 110 -1.63 -12.99 13.11
CA ASP A 110 -1.33 -14.00 12.09
C ASP A 110 -2.58 -14.40 11.28
N SER A 111 -3.76 -14.35 11.90
CA SER A 111 -5.03 -14.64 11.21
C SER A 111 -5.44 -13.54 10.22
N LYS A 112 -4.91 -12.32 10.37
CA LYS A 112 -5.13 -11.21 9.45
C LYS A 112 -4.27 -11.34 8.20
N ILE A 113 -4.76 -12.05 7.21
CA ILE A 113 -4.04 -12.31 5.96
C ILE A 113 -3.96 -11.10 5.02
N ILE A 114 -4.89 -10.14 5.14
CA ILE A 114 -4.91 -8.92 4.33
C ILE A 114 -4.14 -7.84 5.04
N LYS A 115 -2.98 -7.46 4.49
CA LYS A 115 -2.12 -6.40 5.03
C LYS A 115 -2.27 -5.09 4.27
N HIS A 116 -2.70 -5.15 3.02
CA HIS A 116 -2.93 -3.98 2.17
C HIS A 116 -4.30 -4.07 1.50
N CYS A 117 -5.00 -2.94 1.49
CA CYS A 117 -6.31 -2.83 0.86
C CYS A 117 -6.52 -1.44 0.28
N ALA A 118 -6.99 -1.39 -0.95
CA ALA A 118 -7.48 -0.18 -1.60
C ALA A 118 -8.90 -0.40 -2.09
N VAL A 119 -9.75 0.61 -1.89
CA VAL A 119 -11.16 0.56 -2.27
C VAL A 119 -11.48 1.77 -3.12
N SER A 120 -12.16 1.53 -4.23
CA SER A 120 -12.65 2.58 -5.11
C SER A 120 -14.07 2.27 -5.55
N GLU A 121 -14.83 3.30 -5.90
CA GLU A 121 -16.10 3.17 -6.59
C GLU A 121 -15.85 3.39 -8.07
N ILE A 122 -16.39 2.50 -8.89
CA ILE A 122 -16.35 2.67 -10.34
C ILE A 122 -17.55 3.54 -10.70
N ASP A 123 -17.28 4.80 -11.04
CA ASP A 123 -18.26 5.68 -11.63
C ASP A 123 -18.38 5.35 -13.12
N LEU A 124 -19.49 4.77 -13.49
CA LEU A 124 -19.79 4.33 -14.85
C LEU A 124 -19.89 5.48 -15.86
N GLU A 125 -20.06 6.72 -15.40
CA GLU A 125 -20.12 7.89 -16.27
C GLU A 125 -18.73 8.43 -16.63
N THR A 126 -17.74 8.22 -15.75
CA THR A 126 -16.38 8.75 -15.92
C THR A 126 -15.37 7.71 -16.40
N VAL A 127 -15.75 6.45 -16.49
CA VAL A 127 -14.84 5.41 -16.98
C VAL A 127 -14.53 5.69 -18.46
N ILE A 128 -13.42 6.39 -18.67
CA ILE A 128 -12.74 6.49 -19.95
C ILE A 128 -12.29 5.07 -20.32
N LYS A 129 -13.16 4.37 -21.05
CA LYS A 129 -12.96 3.04 -21.63
C LYS A 129 -12.02 2.18 -20.80
N PRO A 130 -12.54 1.42 -19.83
CA PRO A 130 -11.77 0.35 -19.25
C PRO A 130 -11.31 -0.56 -20.39
N ASN A 131 -10.21 -1.23 -20.18
CA ASN A 131 -9.75 -2.29 -21.05
C ASN A 131 -10.96 -3.15 -21.46
N LYS A 132 -11.05 -3.57 -22.73
CA LYS A 132 -12.23 -4.32 -23.26
C LYS A 132 -12.66 -5.47 -22.36
N GLU A 133 -11.74 -6.06 -21.64
CA GLU A 133 -11.98 -7.16 -20.71
C GLU A 133 -12.76 -6.74 -19.46
N ILE A 134 -12.51 -5.54 -18.93
CA ILE A 134 -13.32 -4.99 -17.83
C ILE A 134 -14.72 -4.67 -18.33
N GLU A 135 -14.88 -4.19 -19.58
CA GLU A 135 -16.20 -4.00 -20.21
C GLU A 135 -16.97 -5.33 -20.34
N GLU A 136 -16.29 -6.43 -20.70
CA GLU A 136 -16.94 -7.74 -20.80
C GLU A 136 -17.33 -8.30 -19.43
N ILE A 137 -16.47 -8.20 -18.42
CA ILE A 137 -16.75 -8.66 -17.06
C ILE A 137 -17.90 -7.87 -16.44
N PHE A 138 -17.99 -6.59 -16.70
CA PHE A 138 -19.00 -5.70 -16.14
C PHE A 138 -20.11 -5.31 -17.11
N SER A 139 -20.19 -5.90 -18.30
CA SER A 139 -21.19 -5.53 -19.32
C SER A 139 -22.62 -5.52 -18.76
N ASP A 140 -22.97 -6.52 -17.97
CA ASP A 140 -24.29 -6.62 -17.34
C ASP A 140 -24.55 -5.53 -16.30
N TYR A 141 -23.49 -5.06 -15.60
CA TYR A 141 -23.58 -3.99 -14.60
C TYR A 141 -23.62 -2.61 -15.27
N PHE A 142 -22.84 -2.39 -16.32
CA PHE A 142 -22.86 -1.15 -17.10
C PHE A 142 -24.24 -0.85 -17.69
N HIS A 143 -24.98 -1.88 -18.12
CA HIS A 143 -26.32 -1.70 -18.66
C HIS A 143 -27.35 -1.33 -17.58
N ASN A 144 -27.14 -1.72 -16.33
CA ASN A 144 -28.09 -1.54 -15.25
C ASN A 144 -27.80 -0.31 -14.35
N LYS A 145 -26.79 0.49 -14.64
CA LYS A 145 -26.38 1.67 -13.86
C LYS A 145 -26.20 1.40 -12.36
N VAL A 146 -25.69 0.23 -12.00
CA VAL A 146 -25.43 -0.16 -10.61
C VAL A 146 -24.01 0.28 -10.26
N GLY A 147 -23.84 0.98 -9.13
CA GLY A 147 -22.52 1.30 -8.59
C GLY A 147 -21.77 0.03 -8.20
N VAL A 148 -20.51 -0.07 -8.58
CA VAL A 148 -19.64 -1.20 -8.24
C VAL A 148 -18.52 -0.71 -7.33
N VAL A 149 -18.42 -1.32 -6.15
CA VAL A 149 -17.29 -1.11 -5.24
C VAL A 149 -16.19 -2.09 -5.65
N PHE A 150 -15.03 -1.56 -5.99
CA PHE A 150 -13.87 -2.32 -6.36
C PHE A 150 -12.87 -2.36 -5.21
N ILE A 151 -12.48 -3.56 -4.78
CA ILE A 151 -11.58 -3.79 -3.67
C ILE A 151 -10.35 -4.55 -4.15
N LYS A 152 -9.18 -3.93 -4.07
CA LYS A 152 -7.88 -4.58 -4.28
C LYS A 152 -7.30 -4.95 -2.92
N VAL A 153 -6.81 -6.18 -2.79
CA VAL A 153 -6.18 -6.65 -1.56
C VAL A 153 -4.84 -7.33 -1.83
N ALA A 154 -3.93 -7.20 -0.88
CA ALA A 154 -2.64 -7.88 -0.93
C ALA A 154 -2.22 -8.32 0.48
N THR A 155 -1.39 -9.35 0.53
CA THR A 155 -0.72 -9.80 1.75
C THR A 155 0.74 -9.32 1.76
N VAL A 156 1.47 -9.68 2.80
CA VAL A 156 2.93 -9.47 2.90
C VAL A 156 3.58 -10.84 3.10
N LYS A 157 4.55 -11.17 2.23
CA LYS A 157 5.40 -12.37 2.33
C LYS A 157 6.85 -11.92 2.24
N ASP A 158 7.69 -12.37 3.16
CA ASP A 158 9.11 -12.03 3.19
C ASP A 158 9.37 -10.51 3.10
N GLU A 159 8.59 -9.74 3.87
CA GLU A 159 8.63 -8.27 3.90
C GLU A 159 8.27 -7.57 2.56
N LYS A 160 7.69 -8.29 1.61
CA LYS A 160 7.24 -7.76 0.32
C LYS A 160 5.74 -7.87 0.17
N ILE A 161 5.15 -6.88 -0.50
CA ILE A 161 3.73 -6.94 -0.89
C ILE A 161 3.59 -8.07 -1.92
N SER A 162 2.61 -8.94 -1.70
CA SER A 162 2.38 -10.11 -2.54
C SER A 162 0.89 -10.35 -2.71
N ARG A 163 0.53 -11.01 -3.81
CA ARG A 163 -0.86 -11.48 -3.99
C ARG A 163 -1.22 -12.56 -2.98
N ILE A 164 -2.49 -12.75 -2.77
CA ILE A 164 -3.03 -13.89 -2.01
C ILE A 164 -3.09 -15.08 -2.96
N ASP A 165 -2.10 -16.00 -2.84
CA ASP A 165 -1.96 -17.15 -3.76
C ASP A 165 -2.91 -18.29 -3.44
N VAL A 166 -3.37 -18.40 -2.18
CA VAL A 166 -4.23 -19.48 -1.75
C VAL A 166 -5.67 -19.18 -2.14
N PRO A 167 -6.26 -19.89 -3.11
CA PRO A 167 -7.62 -19.59 -3.60
C PRO A 167 -8.68 -19.56 -2.51
N ASN A 168 -8.54 -20.44 -1.50
CA ASN A 168 -9.49 -20.51 -0.38
C ASN A 168 -9.44 -19.26 0.51
N GLU A 169 -8.28 -18.61 0.65
CA GLU A 169 -8.12 -17.38 1.42
C GLU A 169 -8.89 -16.23 0.78
N LEU A 170 -8.69 -16.03 -0.53
CA LEU A 170 -9.40 -15.00 -1.29
C LEU A 170 -10.90 -15.30 -1.38
N PHE A 171 -11.28 -16.57 -1.54
CA PHE A 171 -12.67 -17.00 -1.53
C PHE A 171 -13.35 -16.71 -0.19
N ALA A 172 -12.71 -17.07 0.93
CA ALA A 172 -13.22 -16.79 2.28
C ALA A 172 -13.41 -15.28 2.52
N PHE A 173 -12.49 -14.47 2.04
CA PHE A 173 -12.64 -13.01 2.10
C PHE A 173 -13.82 -12.50 1.26
N LYS A 174 -14.02 -13.03 0.04
CA LYS A 174 -15.17 -12.70 -0.81
C LYS A 174 -16.49 -13.05 -0.12
N GLU A 175 -16.59 -14.21 0.50
CA GLU A 175 -17.77 -14.65 1.27
C GLU A 175 -18.01 -13.75 2.50
N TYR A 176 -16.94 -13.35 3.20
CA TYR A 176 -17.03 -12.41 4.30
C TYR A 176 -17.63 -11.06 3.85
N ILE A 177 -17.08 -10.46 2.81
CA ILE A 177 -17.60 -9.19 2.27
C ILE A 177 -19.03 -9.34 1.76
N ALA A 178 -19.37 -10.45 1.09
CA ALA A 178 -20.73 -10.72 0.65
C ALA A 178 -21.74 -10.76 1.82
N LYS A 179 -21.30 -11.22 3.01
CA LYS A 179 -22.12 -11.30 4.21
C LYS A 179 -22.32 -9.94 4.89
N ILE A 180 -21.31 -9.07 4.86
CA ILE A 180 -21.33 -7.78 5.60
C ILE A 180 -21.73 -6.58 4.73
N LYS A 181 -21.71 -6.70 3.40
CA LYS A 181 -22.04 -5.60 2.49
C LYS A 181 -23.50 -5.18 2.59
N ASP A 182 -23.77 -3.94 2.23
CA ASP A 182 -25.15 -3.45 2.10
C ASP A 182 -25.89 -4.14 0.96
N ALA A 183 -27.20 -4.29 1.15
CA ALA A 183 -28.06 -4.80 0.11
C ALA A 183 -28.05 -3.87 -1.12
N GLY A 184 -27.88 -4.42 -2.31
CA GLY A 184 -27.83 -3.68 -3.57
C GLY A 184 -26.42 -3.24 -3.99
N ASN A 185 -25.42 -3.23 -3.10
CA ASN A 185 -24.04 -2.96 -3.49
C ASN A 185 -23.44 -4.17 -4.21
N GLN A 186 -22.86 -3.92 -5.37
CA GLN A 186 -22.03 -4.90 -6.06
C GLN A 186 -20.58 -4.66 -5.64
N VAL A 187 -19.88 -5.73 -5.24
CA VAL A 187 -18.49 -5.64 -4.79
C VAL A 187 -17.67 -6.60 -5.62
N TYR A 188 -16.64 -6.06 -6.27
CA TYR A 188 -15.65 -6.83 -7.00
C TYR A 188 -14.33 -6.82 -6.25
N ILE A 189 -13.77 -8.00 -5.99
CA ILE A 189 -12.56 -8.17 -5.18
C ILE A 189 -11.50 -8.88 -5.98
N THR A 190 -10.30 -8.29 -6.03
CA THR A 190 -9.14 -8.87 -6.71
C THR A 190 -7.90 -8.84 -5.83
N SER A 191 -7.02 -9.80 -6.08
CA SER A 191 -5.66 -9.86 -5.55
C SER A 191 -4.76 -10.33 -6.68
N ASP A 192 -4.05 -9.38 -7.29
CA ASP A 192 -3.31 -9.61 -8.53
C ASP A 192 -1.80 -9.65 -8.24
N GLN A 193 -1.03 -10.28 -9.16
CA GLN A 193 0.42 -10.23 -9.15
C GLN A 193 0.87 -8.78 -9.35
N GLY A 194 1.89 -8.35 -8.61
CA GLY A 194 2.46 -7.02 -8.74
C GLY A 194 2.90 -6.72 -10.17
N ASP A 195 2.73 -5.46 -10.58
CA ASP A 195 3.14 -5.03 -11.92
C ASP A 195 4.66 -5.13 -12.06
N ASN A 196 5.13 -5.64 -13.20
CA ASN A 196 6.54 -5.58 -13.54
C ASN A 196 6.92 -4.15 -13.92
N LEU A 197 8.09 -3.71 -13.47
CA LEU A 197 8.62 -2.38 -13.79
C LEU A 197 10.02 -2.53 -14.38
N LYS A 198 10.23 -1.89 -15.54
CA LYS A 198 11.55 -1.76 -16.16
C LYS A 198 11.88 -0.29 -16.34
N LEU A 199 13.04 0.11 -15.81
CA LEU A 199 13.54 1.47 -15.84
C LEU A 199 14.86 1.53 -16.62
N THR A 200 15.00 2.49 -17.52
CA THR A 200 16.27 2.81 -18.18
C THR A 200 16.69 4.21 -17.80
N LEU A 201 17.85 4.35 -17.21
CA LEU A 201 18.38 5.59 -16.63
C LEU A 201 19.75 5.96 -17.25
N ASN A 202 19.95 7.25 -17.48
CA ASN A 202 21.29 7.81 -17.62
C ASN A 202 21.61 8.58 -16.34
N VAL A 203 22.69 8.23 -15.66
CA VAL A 203 23.03 8.84 -14.38
C VAL A 203 24.44 9.44 -14.46
N TYR A 204 24.54 10.76 -14.39
CA TYR A 204 25.82 11.42 -14.26
C TYR A 204 26.28 11.35 -12.82
N ILE A 205 27.47 10.78 -12.63
CA ILE A 205 28.00 10.47 -11.30
C ILE A 205 29.36 11.11 -11.07
N ASP A 206 29.72 11.26 -9.82
CA ASP A 206 31.06 11.63 -9.38
C ASP A 206 31.97 10.40 -9.47
N PRO A 207 32.94 10.37 -10.39
CA PRO A 207 33.85 9.23 -10.57
C PRO A 207 34.79 9.01 -9.38
N LEU A 208 34.85 9.94 -8.42
CA LEU A 208 35.61 9.77 -7.17
C LEU A 208 34.79 9.06 -6.09
N SER A 209 33.48 8.94 -6.27
CA SER A 209 32.58 8.33 -5.30
C SER A 209 32.02 6.98 -5.79
N ILE A 210 31.65 6.90 -7.07
CA ILE A 210 31.01 5.71 -7.68
C ILE A 210 31.97 5.11 -8.71
N TYR A 211 32.12 3.81 -8.66
CA TYR A 211 32.93 3.03 -9.60
C TYR A 211 32.25 2.94 -10.96
N ILE A 212 33.00 3.22 -12.02
CA ILE A 212 32.59 3.08 -13.42
C ILE A 212 33.58 2.19 -14.15
N ASP A 213 33.08 1.14 -14.81
CA ASP A 213 33.87 0.35 -15.71
C ASP A 213 33.97 1.01 -17.10
N PRO A 214 35.17 1.28 -17.63
CA PRO A 214 35.31 1.88 -18.95
C PRO A 214 34.63 1.07 -20.08
N LYS A 215 34.62 -0.25 -19.98
CA LYS A 215 33.98 -1.13 -20.98
C LYS A 215 32.45 -0.99 -20.97
N ASP A 216 31.84 -0.79 -19.79
CA ASP A 216 30.41 -0.54 -19.71
C ASP A 216 30.05 0.81 -20.35
N ILE A 217 30.93 1.83 -20.24
CA ILE A 217 30.76 3.11 -20.95
C ILE A 217 30.80 2.89 -22.47
N GLU A 218 31.77 2.12 -22.98
CA GLU A 218 31.86 1.79 -24.40
C GLU A 218 30.61 1.06 -24.90
N TYR A 219 30.09 0.11 -24.14
CA TYR A 219 28.85 -0.59 -24.45
C TYR A 219 27.69 0.39 -24.66
N TYR A 220 27.46 1.31 -23.73
CA TYR A 220 26.35 2.28 -23.83
C TYR A 220 26.59 3.32 -24.96
N GLN A 221 27.84 3.66 -25.24
CA GLN A 221 28.19 4.50 -26.39
C GLN A 221 27.84 3.81 -27.72
N LEU A 222 28.19 2.54 -27.90
CA LEU A 222 27.82 1.75 -29.06
C LEU A 222 26.31 1.62 -29.21
N LYS A 223 25.60 1.31 -28.14
CA LYS A 223 24.13 1.18 -28.11
C LYS A 223 23.42 2.49 -28.44
N SER A 224 24.04 3.65 -28.20
CA SER A 224 23.47 4.98 -28.46
C SER A 224 23.70 5.50 -29.87
N LEU A 225 24.48 4.78 -30.71
CA LEU A 225 24.76 5.22 -32.07
C LEU A 225 23.49 5.22 -32.94
N SER A 226 23.27 6.30 -33.66
CA SER A 226 22.12 6.44 -34.57
C SER A 226 22.35 5.80 -35.96
N ARG A 227 23.53 5.20 -36.18
CA ARG A 227 23.86 4.46 -37.41
C ARG A 227 23.63 2.97 -37.25
N GLU A 228 23.53 2.25 -38.36
CA GLU A 228 23.55 0.79 -38.33
C GLU A 228 24.91 0.30 -37.78
N LEU A 229 24.82 -0.65 -36.87
CA LEU A 229 25.99 -1.29 -36.26
C LEU A 229 26.59 -2.33 -37.22
N THR A 230 27.89 -2.47 -37.19
CA THR A 230 28.55 -3.56 -37.88
C THR A 230 28.23 -4.91 -37.24
N GLN A 231 28.43 -6.01 -37.95
CA GLN A 231 28.21 -7.35 -37.40
C GLN A 231 29.06 -7.60 -36.13
N GLU A 232 30.33 -7.15 -36.14
CA GLU A 232 31.23 -7.25 -34.99
C GLU A 232 30.72 -6.45 -33.78
N GLU A 233 30.24 -5.23 -34.00
CA GLU A 233 29.64 -4.40 -32.95
C GLU A 233 28.35 -5.02 -32.38
N THR A 234 27.54 -5.62 -33.26
CA THR A 234 26.33 -6.34 -32.85
C THR A 234 26.66 -7.56 -32.01
N ASP A 235 27.65 -8.35 -32.43
CA ASP A 235 28.10 -9.51 -31.70
C ASP A 235 28.73 -9.13 -30.34
N GLN A 236 29.47 -8.01 -30.30
CA GLN A 236 30.02 -7.46 -29.07
C GLN A 236 28.90 -7.06 -28.08
N LEU A 237 27.84 -6.42 -28.55
CA LEU A 237 26.70 -6.04 -27.69
C LEU A 237 25.95 -7.27 -27.19
N ASN A 238 25.72 -8.27 -28.04
CA ASN A 238 24.95 -9.47 -27.68
C ASN A 238 25.66 -10.38 -26.66
N HIS A 239 26.99 -10.36 -26.62
CA HIS A 239 27.77 -11.19 -25.70
C HIS A 239 28.40 -10.38 -24.55
N TYR A 240 28.01 -9.12 -24.42
CA TYR A 240 28.58 -8.26 -23.39
C TYR A 240 28.13 -8.67 -21.99
N VAL A 241 29.07 -8.76 -21.06
CA VAL A 241 28.82 -9.06 -19.66
C VAL A 241 29.22 -7.84 -18.86
N PHE A 242 28.24 -7.22 -18.21
CA PHE A 242 28.47 -6.06 -17.35
C PHE A 242 29.34 -6.42 -16.15
N ASN A 243 30.21 -5.48 -15.77
CA ASN A 243 30.95 -5.61 -14.55
C ASN A 243 29.97 -5.47 -13.35
N PRO A 244 29.84 -6.51 -12.47
CA PRO A 244 28.90 -6.50 -11.37
C PRO A 244 29.18 -5.37 -10.34
N ARG A 245 30.39 -4.80 -10.34
CA ARG A 245 30.78 -3.70 -9.48
C ARG A 245 30.38 -2.32 -10.04
N ASN A 246 29.98 -2.24 -11.31
CA ASN A 246 29.66 -0.96 -11.93
C ASN A 246 28.48 -0.28 -11.23
N GLY A 247 28.66 0.95 -10.82
CA GLY A 247 27.66 1.72 -10.04
C GLY A 247 27.74 1.56 -8.53
N SER A 248 28.66 0.73 -8.01
CA SER A 248 28.90 0.63 -6.55
C SER A 248 29.73 1.80 -6.02
N LEU A 249 29.69 2.02 -4.72
CA LEU A 249 30.62 2.94 -4.06
C LEU A 249 32.06 2.42 -4.18
N ILE A 250 33.02 3.34 -4.38
CA ILE A 250 34.45 2.99 -4.43
C ILE A 250 34.92 2.43 -3.08
N LEU A 251 34.43 3.02 -1.99
CA LEU A 251 34.78 2.64 -0.62
C LEU A 251 34.03 1.41 -0.10
N ASN A 252 32.85 1.12 -0.69
CA ASN A 252 32.03 -0.04 -0.34
C ASN A 252 31.42 -0.65 -1.60
N SER A 253 31.99 -1.76 -2.06
CA SER A 253 31.58 -2.42 -3.29
C SER A 253 30.22 -3.16 -3.21
N GLU A 254 29.63 -3.24 -2.03
CA GLU A 254 28.33 -3.87 -1.80
C GLU A 254 27.17 -2.85 -1.82
N GLU A 255 27.46 -1.56 -1.74
CA GLU A 255 26.47 -0.49 -1.79
C GLU A 255 26.33 0.08 -3.20
N PHE A 256 25.08 0.11 -3.70
CA PHE A 256 24.70 0.62 -5.03
C PHE A 256 23.73 1.80 -4.90
N PRO A 257 24.24 3.01 -4.66
CA PRO A 257 23.39 4.15 -4.26
C PRO A 257 22.20 4.42 -5.19
N VAL A 258 22.37 4.24 -6.50
CA VAL A 258 21.29 4.46 -7.47
C VAL A 258 20.24 3.37 -7.38
N LEU A 259 20.65 2.10 -7.33
CA LEU A 259 19.72 0.96 -7.26
C LEU A 259 18.99 0.94 -5.90
N ASP A 260 19.69 1.25 -4.83
CA ASP A 260 19.12 1.31 -3.49
C ASP A 260 18.09 2.44 -3.40
N ALA A 261 18.40 3.63 -3.94
CA ALA A 261 17.45 4.75 -4.00
C ALA A 261 16.18 4.42 -4.81
N VAL A 262 16.34 3.68 -5.92
CA VAL A 262 15.18 3.21 -6.70
C VAL A 262 14.33 2.25 -5.89
N LYS A 263 14.94 1.22 -5.27
CA LYS A 263 14.24 0.23 -4.47
C LYS A 263 13.54 0.84 -3.25
N ASP A 264 14.23 1.73 -2.56
CA ASP A 264 13.67 2.43 -1.40
C ASP A 264 12.50 3.33 -1.80
N HIS A 265 12.62 4.05 -2.92
CA HIS A 265 11.51 4.85 -3.43
C HIS A 265 10.28 4.00 -3.74
N LEU A 266 10.46 2.88 -4.45
CA LEU A 266 9.34 1.99 -4.82
C LEU A 266 8.68 1.33 -3.60
N LYS A 267 9.46 0.93 -2.60
CA LYS A 267 8.94 0.38 -1.33
C LYS A 267 8.11 1.37 -0.53
N ASN A 268 8.41 2.66 -0.66
CA ASN A 268 7.71 3.73 0.05
C ASN A 268 6.44 4.23 -0.67
N ILE A 269 6.14 3.73 -1.86
CA ILE A 269 4.86 4.00 -2.52
C ILE A 269 3.76 3.26 -1.77
N GLU A 270 2.76 3.98 -1.30
CA GLU A 270 1.59 3.38 -0.66
C GLU A 270 0.88 2.41 -1.61
N PHE A 271 0.27 1.37 -1.06
CA PHE A 271 -0.53 0.43 -1.84
C PHE A 271 -1.63 1.17 -2.62
N ASN A 272 -1.70 0.94 -3.93
CA ASN A 272 -2.51 1.68 -4.90
C ASN A 272 -2.17 3.18 -5.01
N GLY A 273 -0.97 3.56 -4.57
CA GLY A 273 -0.42 4.90 -4.75
C GLY A 273 0.12 5.12 -6.16
N ALA A 274 0.25 6.38 -6.54
CA ALA A 274 0.78 6.74 -7.86
C ALA A 274 2.31 6.66 -7.89
N PHE A 275 2.84 5.99 -8.91
CA PHE A 275 4.23 6.14 -9.31
C PHE A 275 4.40 7.46 -10.05
N VAL A 276 5.21 8.37 -9.49
CA VAL A 276 5.48 9.69 -10.05
C VAL A 276 6.94 9.77 -10.46
N LYS A 277 7.22 9.93 -11.75
CA LYS A 277 8.57 9.94 -12.30
C LYS A 277 9.49 11.00 -11.67
N THR A 278 8.96 12.19 -11.44
CA THR A 278 9.72 13.26 -10.80
C THR A 278 10.19 12.89 -9.40
N TYR A 279 9.34 12.23 -8.61
CA TYR A 279 9.71 11.81 -7.25
C TYR A 279 10.80 10.72 -7.26
N LEU A 280 10.76 9.81 -8.23
CA LEU A 280 11.84 8.84 -8.42
C LEU A 280 13.16 9.54 -8.79
N VAL A 281 13.13 10.48 -9.72
CA VAL A 281 14.32 11.25 -10.12
C VAL A 281 14.89 12.03 -8.92
N ASP A 282 14.03 12.67 -8.14
CA ASP A 282 14.43 13.40 -6.92
C ASP A 282 15.05 12.47 -5.87
N ALA A 283 14.51 11.25 -5.72
CA ALA A 283 15.07 10.25 -4.81
C ALA A 283 16.47 9.80 -5.25
N ILE A 284 16.65 9.51 -6.54
CA ILE A 284 17.95 9.14 -7.11
C ILE A 284 18.95 10.29 -7.00
N GLN A 285 18.53 11.53 -7.19
CA GLN A 285 19.42 12.71 -7.11
C GLN A 285 20.01 12.92 -5.71
N LYS A 286 19.33 12.44 -4.67
CA LYS A 286 19.82 12.51 -3.28
C LYS A 286 20.83 11.42 -2.94
N ALA A 287 20.97 10.39 -3.79
CA ALA A 287 21.89 9.29 -3.57
C ALA A 287 23.36 9.76 -3.63
N GLN A 288 24.19 9.12 -2.81
CA GLN A 288 25.59 9.47 -2.70
C GLN A 288 26.32 9.36 -4.04
N GLY A 289 27.05 10.40 -4.44
CA GLY A 289 27.84 10.44 -5.66
C GLY A 289 27.03 10.71 -6.94
N VAL A 290 25.71 10.80 -6.88
CA VAL A 290 24.85 11.15 -8.02
C VAL A 290 24.85 12.66 -8.23
N LYS A 291 24.97 13.10 -9.50
CA LYS A 291 24.92 14.51 -9.89
C LYS A 291 23.65 14.84 -10.66
N ILE A 292 23.36 14.13 -11.75
CA ILE A 292 22.20 14.37 -12.60
C ILE A 292 21.62 13.02 -13.04
N PRO A 293 20.49 12.58 -12.47
CA PRO A 293 19.76 11.43 -12.97
C PRO A 293 18.80 11.84 -14.10
N ILE A 294 18.77 11.06 -15.17
CA ILE A 294 17.87 11.26 -16.30
C ILE A 294 17.13 9.93 -16.55
N LEU A 295 15.83 9.92 -16.34
CA LEU A 295 14.97 8.79 -16.67
C LEU A 295 14.69 8.78 -18.16
N LYS A 296 15.16 7.75 -18.86
CA LYS A 296 15.07 7.61 -20.32
C LYS A 296 13.84 6.86 -20.75
N LYS A 297 13.56 5.75 -20.09
CA LYS A 297 12.45 4.87 -20.45
C LYS A 297 11.83 4.28 -19.19
N VAL A 298 10.52 4.15 -19.22
CA VAL A 298 9.72 3.46 -18.20
C VAL A 298 8.79 2.51 -18.93
N GLU A 299 8.91 1.24 -18.64
CA GLU A 299 8.03 0.18 -19.14
C GLU A 299 7.37 -0.52 -17.95
N THR A 300 6.09 -0.79 -18.06
CA THR A 300 5.35 -1.55 -17.06
C THR A 300 4.56 -2.66 -17.74
N ALA A 301 4.42 -3.81 -17.08
CA ALA A 301 3.57 -4.89 -17.54
C ALA A 301 2.73 -5.39 -16.37
N TRP A 302 1.50 -5.76 -16.64
CA TRP A 302 0.57 -6.26 -15.64
C TRP A 302 -0.10 -7.55 -16.13
N ALA A 303 -0.65 -8.34 -15.20
CA ALA A 303 -1.45 -9.50 -15.53
C ALA A 303 -2.81 -9.06 -16.06
N THR A 304 -3.23 -9.63 -17.19
CA THR A 304 -4.52 -9.31 -17.81
C THR A 304 -5.68 -9.92 -17.02
N ASN A 305 -5.49 -11.15 -16.53
CA ASN A 305 -6.48 -11.82 -15.68
C ASN A 305 -5.91 -12.15 -14.31
N PRO A 306 -6.76 -12.25 -13.28
CA PRO A 306 -6.32 -12.69 -11.96
C PRO A 306 -5.62 -14.05 -12.02
N GLY A 307 -4.36 -14.08 -11.62
CA GLY A 307 -3.54 -15.30 -11.60
C GLY A 307 -2.61 -15.50 -12.79
N ASP A 308 -2.75 -14.67 -13.84
CA ASP A 308 -1.81 -14.68 -14.95
C ASP A 308 -0.48 -13.99 -14.60
N GLU A 309 0.56 -14.32 -15.36
CA GLU A 309 1.83 -13.60 -15.31
C GLU A 309 1.69 -12.24 -16.03
N PRO A 310 2.39 -11.19 -15.55
CA PRO A 310 2.41 -9.91 -16.26
C PRO A 310 2.99 -10.04 -17.66
N GLU A 311 2.18 -9.79 -18.67
CA GLU A 311 2.54 -9.88 -20.08
C GLU A 311 2.44 -8.51 -20.78
N ASN A 312 3.09 -8.38 -21.92
CA ASN A 312 3.00 -7.21 -22.80
C ASN A 312 3.40 -5.89 -22.16
N PRO A 313 4.71 -5.62 -22.05
CA PRO A 313 5.19 -4.37 -21.48
C PRO A 313 4.69 -3.17 -22.28
N ALA A 314 4.06 -2.22 -21.59
CA ALA A 314 3.62 -0.95 -22.11
C ALA A 314 4.69 0.12 -21.83
N ASP A 315 5.05 0.91 -22.86
CA ASP A 315 5.90 2.08 -22.70
C ASP A 315 5.09 3.24 -22.12
N VAL A 316 5.33 3.56 -20.86
CA VAL A 316 4.70 4.67 -20.13
C VAL A 316 5.64 5.87 -19.95
N THR A 317 6.70 5.96 -20.74
CA THR A 317 7.71 7.03 -20.64
C THR A 317 7.13 8.42 -20.81
N ARG A 318 6.05 8.58 -21.56
CA ARG A 318 5.39 9.87 -21.79
C ARG A 318 4.38 10.26 -20.70
N ILE A 319 4.01 9.30 -19.84
CA ILE A 319 3.03 9.51 -18.78
C ILE A 319 3.78 10.01 -17.54
N GLU A 320 3.37 11.13 -16.95
CA GLU A 320 4.05 11.73 -15.79
C GLU A 320 3.85 10.93 -14.51
N TYR A 321 2.68 10.34 -14.35
CA TYR A 321 2.37 9.47 -13.22
C TYR A 321 1.36 8.39 -13.63
N PHE A 322 1.39 7.24 -13.00
CA PHE A 322 0.40 6.18 -13.16
C PHE A 322 0.29 5.36 -11.88
N ILE A 323 -0.83 4.68 -11.73
CA ILE A 323 -1.07 3.77 -10.61
C ILE A 323 -0.88 2.34 -11.14
N PRO A 324 -0.08 1.49 -10.48
CA PRO A 324 0.06 0.08 -10.86
C PRO A 324 -1.30 -0.63 -10.87
N ASN A 325 -1.54 -1.50 -11.84
CA ASN A 325 -2.81 -2.21 -11.94
C ASN A 325 -3.08 -3.12 -10.76
N ALA A 326 -2.07 -3.84 -10.27
CA ALA A 326 -2.16 -4.62 -9.04
C ALA A 326 -2.20 -3.74 -7.77
N GLY A 327 -1.85 -2.45 -7.87
CA GLY A 327 -1.70 -1.53 -6.75
C GLY A 327 -0.28 -1.48 -6.17
N TYR A 328 0.66 -2.26 -6.69
CA TYR A 328 2.06 -2.30 -6.28
C TYR A 328 2.94 -2.88 -7.38
N PHE A 329 4.27 -2.68 -7.28
CA PHE A 329 5.24 -3.30 -8.17
C PHE A 329 5.83 -4.56 -7.54
N ASP A 330 6.07 -5.56 -8.38
CA ASP A 330 6.82 -6.75 -7.98
C ASP A 330 8.31 -6.42 -7.92
N MET A 331 8.86 -6.44 -6.70
CA MET A 331 10.26 -6.11 -6.46
C MET A 331 11.23 -7.20 -6.93
N ASP A 332 10.76 -8.44 -7.16
CA ASP A 332 11.58 -9.54 -7.63
C ASP A 332 11.77 -9.51 -9.15
N THR A 333 10.82 -8.95 -9.86
CA THR A 333 10.86 -8.77 -11.32
C THR A 333 11.35 -7.39 -11.76
N LEU A 334 11.67 -6.50 -10.79
CA LEU A 334 12.17 -5.17 -11.06
C LEU A 334 13.46 -5.19 -11.89
N GLN A 335 13.44 -4.53 -13.03
CA GLN A 335 14.59 -4.37 -13.90
C GLN A 335 15.03 -2.92 -13.96
N VAL A 336 16.28 -2.64 -13.61
CA VAL A 336 16.85 -1.29 -13.66
C VAL A 336 18.13 -1.31 -14.46
N GLU A 337 18.08 -0.72 -15.65
CA GLU A 337 19.21 -0.55 -16.55
C GLU A 337 19.78 0.86 -16.35
N VAL A 338 21.01 0.96 -15.82
CA VAL A 338 21.64 2.24 -15.52
C VAL A 338 22.90 2.43 -16.36
N ASN A 339 22.88 3.46 -17.19
CA ASN A 339 24.07 3.95 -17.89
C ASN A 339 24.75 5.00 -17.01
N TYR A 340 25.88 4.65 -16.42
CA TYR A 340 26.68 5.56 -15.59
C TYR A 340 27.60 6.40 -16.45
N ILE A 341 27.51 7.73 -16.31
CA ILE A 341 28.28 8.70 -17.12
C ILE A 341 29.13 9.53 -16.15
N PRO A 342 30.46 9.60 -16.36
CA PRO A 342 31.31 10.44 -15.53
C PRO A 342 30.89 11.90 -15.64
N TYR A 343 30.66 12.56 -14.50
CA TYR A 343 30.40 13.99 -14.47
C TYR A 343 31.72 14.73 -14.34
N THR A 344 32.13 15.42 -15.42
CA THR A 344 33.34 16.24 -15.43
C THR A 344 32.97 17.72 -15.32
N PHE A 345 33.48 18.40 -14.29
CA PHE A 345 33.25 19.85 -14.09
C PHE A 345 33.89 20.70 -15.18
N TYR A 346 34.92 20.15 -15.81
CA TYR A 346 35.60 20.79 -16.91
C TYR A 346 35.26 20.07 -18.22
N ARG A 347 34.26 20.54 -18.93
CA ARG A 347 34.21 20.27 -20.35
C ARG A 347 35.39 20.99 -20.96
N ASP A 348 36.34 20.25 -21.45
CA ASP A 348 37.26 20.80 -22.44
C ASP A 348 36.39 21.39 -23.55
N LYS A 349 36.43 22.69 -23.67
CA LYS A 349 35.77 23.40 -24.77
C LYS A 349 36.48 22.93 -26.03
N GLN A 350 35.89 22.00 -26.75
CA GLN A 350 36.14 21.78 -28.16
C GLN A 350 35.23 22.66 -28.98
#